data_cf9049b6fbc9cebe54fb45b82087e52d
#
_entry.id   cf9049b6fbc9cebe54fb45b82087e52d
#
_cell.length_a   1.000
_cell.length_b   1.000
_cell.length_c   1.000
_cell.angle_alpha   90.00
_cell.angle_beta   90.00
_cell.angle_gamma   90.00
#
_symmetry.space_group_name_H-M   'P 1'
#
loop_
_entity.id
_entity.type
_entity.pdbx_description
1 polymer ?
#
loop_
_entity_poly.entity_id
_entity_poly.type
_entity_poly.pdbx_seq_one_letter_code
_entity_poly.pdbx_strand_id
1 'polypeptide(L)'
;YEQSGNYALNEIRSELFPAIKNPEINILYKDDQKKDVSLVKFFSETDGQDDLHKHLLITGEGGMGKTVSLLKTCDYLLSKRINAIYVPLSKIDAGMTLDQYLARIVCGGNQSMWGVLRNLMSVPYTAVPNVVLLLDGINEISLDYVKTFVNKLNTGYINAYSGIRIIMTSRWFDASLMHCLMGNVVSLEMQALDRESIELYLHNMGLPPVTDEKVFAVIRTPLMLTLFSDVEKHRSKYQYIKGIVLEEHPDTAGKILSNFFQTQLYRAAEEDNFDQAAHLVLLEYLLPALAFKMLEKQRLYLSEDEIRRSIGEIDENCDRYTWYKRDTLCRLLRGRSRFDTEILVGLATDSLHFLHESDAGYEFLHQSFRDYFAAFHIANEMTAFAYDPDRLDDVEPVLQQTIYPNDILGFVSDILREENARPVRTEDGWNFPGKTTISAPEKSVAEQLLSLWRTKNGDLAQNAIANLINIMKIGRKGLLAWCDFSDLDLRKCWLNKCVFTVWYRDAYYPSLFDRAWIDRANFLTDGHEAPISAVAADSYAHVFTGDEAGVVKIYSLAEQSYLDTIQLQSSPVVDLALDRSGELLAILYENIVFCYSITTKSVVKSYGNDSRSK
;
A
#
# COMPACT_ATOMS: atom_id res chain seq x y z
N TYR A 1 21.09 17.41 18.62
CA TYR A 1 20.62 16.96 17.30
C TYR A 1 21.40 15.77 16.77
N GLU A 2 22.71 15.69 16.97
CA GLU A 2 23.50 14.47 16.72
C GLU A 2 23.00 13.26 17.54
N GLN A 3 22.41 13.51 18.72
CA GLN A 3 21.86 12.47 19.58
C GLN A 3 20.47 11.97 19.14
N SER A 4 19.63 12.80 18.47
CA SER A 4 18.27 12.41 18.15
C SER A 4 18.16 11.45 16.94
N GLY A 5 18.99 11.60 15.90
CA GLY A 5 18.98 10.69 14.75
C GLY A 5 19.52 9.30 15.10
N ASN A 6 20.65 9.26 15.84
CA ASN A 6 21.21 8.00 16.36
C ASN A 6 20.30 7.36 17.43
N TYR A 7 19.62 8.18 18.25
CA TYR A 7 18.71 7.69 19.27
C TYR A 7 17.49 7.03 18.62
N ALA A 8 16.83 7.69 17.67
CA ALA A 8 15.69 7.12 16.95
C ALA A 8 16.04 5.82 16.18
N LEU A 9 17.20 5.77 15.50
CA LEU A 9 17.66 4.56 14.82
C LEU A 9 17.98 3.43 15.79
N ASN A 10 18.65 3.73 16.92
CA ASN A 10 18.99 2.75 17.94
C ASN A 10 17.77 2.32 18.73
N GLU A 11 16.82 3.22 19.00
CA GLU A 11 15.55 2.95 19.67
C GLU A 11 14.70 2.02 18.81
N ILE A 12 14.45 2.33 17.54
CA ILE A 12 13.73 1.44 16.60
C ILE A 12 14.42 0.07 16.48
N ARG A 13 15.76 0.02 16.46
CA ARG A 13 16.51 -1.24 16.40
C ARG A 13 16.50 -2.02 17.71
N SER A 14 16.59 -1.34 18.85
CA SER A 14 16.63 -1.99 20.16
C SER A 14 15.26 -2.44 20.62
N GLU A 15 14.21 -1.71 20.29
CA GLU A 15 12.84 -2.00 20.72
C GLU A 15 12.18 -3.07 19.86
N LEU A 16 12.26 -2.99 18.52
CA LEU A 16 11.71 -4.03 17.65
C LEU A 16 12.47 -5.35 17.72
N PHE A 17 13.81 -5.30 17.87
CA PHE A 17 14.67 -6.48 17.76
C PHE A 17 15.88 -6.40 18.69
N PRO A 18 15.68 -6.46 20.01
CA PRO A 18 16.78 -6.28 20.99
C PRO A 18 17.92 -7.32 20.82
N ALA A 19 17.65 -8.46 20.16
CA ALA A 19 18.62 -9.54 19.95
C ALA A 19 19.25 -9.57 18.55
N ILE A 20 18.80 -8.72 17.61
CA ILE A 20 19.23 -8.79 16.20
C ILE A 20 20.27 -7.70 15.92
N LYS A 21 21.53 -8.08 15.84
CA LYS A 21 22.54 -7.29 15.13
C LYS A 21 22.22 -7.39 13.65
N ASN A 22 21.42 -6.44 13.14
CA ASN A 22 21.06 -6.41 11.72
C ASN A 22 22.32 -6.29 10.87
N PRO A 23 22.60 -7.27 9.99
CA PRO A 23 23.57 -7.07 8.93
C PRO A 23 23.09 -5.89 8.08
N GLU A 24 24.04 -5.12 7.54
CA GLU A 24 23.69 -3.99 6.67
C GLU A 24 22.95 -4.50 5.44
N ILE A 25 21.72 -4.05 5.26
CA ILE A 25 20.94 -4.32 4.05
C ILE A 25 21.24 -3.17 3.07
N ASN A 26 21.83 -3.51 1.94
CA ASN A 26 22.03 -2.56 0.85
C ASN A 26 20.70 -2.36 0.11
N ILE A 27 20.21 -1.13 0.10
CA ILE A 27 19.00 -0.76 -0.61
C ILE A 27 19.39 -0.08 -1.91
N LEU A 28 18.87 -0.60 -3.02
CA LEU A 28 19.06 -0.05 -4.35
C LEU A 28 17.91 0.89 -4.71
N TYR A 29 18.21 1.89 -5.51
CA TYR A 29 17.27 2.86 -6.05
C TYR A 29 17.35 2.87 -7.56
N LYS A 30 16.24 3.12 -8.24
CA LYS A 30 16.21 3.43 -9.66
C LYS A 30 15.82 4.88 -9.86
N ASP A 31 16.54 5.55 -10.74
CA ASP A 31 16.19 6.88 -11.24
C ASP A 31 15.09 6.79 -12.33
N ASP A 32 14.65 7.95 -12.80
CA ASP A 32 13.66 8.07 -13.89
C ASP A 32 14.13 7.37 -15.20
N GLN A 33 15.43 7.11 -15.34
CA GLN A 33 16.01 6.37 -16.46
C GLN A 33 16.18 4.86 -16.18
N LYS A 34 15.65 4.37 -15.06
CA LYS A 34 15.75 2.99 -14.56
C LYS A 34 17.19 2.50 -14.33
N LYS A 35 18.12 3.42 -14.02
CA LYS A 35 19.48 3.08 -13.62
C LYS A 35 19.55 2.86 -12.12
N ASP A 36 20.36 1.87 -11.70
CA ASP A 36 20.60 1.61 -10.29
C ASP A 36 21.48 2.72 -9.70
N VAL A 37 21.01 3.35 -8.62
CA VAL A 37 21.67 4.46 -7.95
C VAL A 37 21.82 4.14 -6.46
N SER A 38 22.97 4.42 -5.89
CA SER A 38 23.16 4.40 -4.44
C SER A 38 22.95 5.80 -3.87
N LEU A 39 22.11 5.95 -2.85
CA LEU A 39 21.83 7.26 -2.25
C LEU A 39 23.12 7.93 -1.72
N VAL A 40 24.07 7.15 -1.18
CA VAL A 40 25.36 7.66 -0.72
C VAL A 40 26.22 8.15 -1.89
N LYS A 41 26.22 7.44 -3.03
CA LYS A 41 26.92 7.86 -4.24
C LYS A 41 26.38 9.17 -4.80
N PHE A 42 25.07 9.41 -4.66
CA PHE A 42 24.45 10.65 -5.11
C PHE A 42 25.02 11.91 -4.45
N PHE A 43 25.66 11.77 -3.27
CA PHE A 43 26.33 12.86 -2.57
C PHE A 43 27.86 12.87 -2.77
N SER A 44 28.43 11.79 -3.30
CA SER A 44 29.89 11.60 -3.39
C SER A 44 30.44 11.68 -4.81
N GLU A 45 29.62 11.49 -5.84
CA GLU A 45 30.09 11.48 -7.23
C GLU A 45 29.87 12.85 -7.91
N THR A 46 30.97 13.45 -8.29
CA THR A 46 31.03 14.73 -9.00
C THR A 46 30.85 14.62 -10.52
N ASP A 47 30.41 13.48 -11.02
CA ASP A 47 30.23 13.22 -12.44
C ASP A 47 28.85 13.66 -12.94
N GLY A 48 28.66 14.95 -13.07
CA GLY A 48 27.50 15.57 -13.67
C GLY A 48 27.08 16.82 -12.89
N GLN A 49 27.61 17.97 -13.26
CA GLN A 49 27.30 19.26 -12.60
C GLN A 49 25.79 19.60 -12.56
N ASP A 50 24.95 18.98 -13.41
CA ASP A 50 23.51 19.27 -13.48
C ASP A 50 22.68 18.61 -12.37
N ASP A 51 23.12 17.51 -11.76
CA ASP A 51 22.34 16.79 -10.74
C ASP A 51 22.59 17.26 -9.30
N LEU A 52 23.69 17.99 -9.07
CA LEU A 52 24.03 18.51 -7.75
C LEU A 52 22.99 19.49 -7.17
N HIS A 53 22.21 20.15 -8.02
CA HIS A 53 21.22 21.14 -7.61
C HIS A 53 19.79 20.60 -7.55
N LYS A 54 19.57 19.35 -7.92
CA LYS A 54 18.22 18.76 -7.92
C LYS A 54 17.82 18.26 -6.53
N HIS A 55 16.57 18.44 -6.19
CA HIS A 55 15.95 17.83 -5.02
C HIS A 55 15.57 16.38 -5.33
N LEU A 56 15.36 15.55 -4.31
CA LEU A 56 15.04 14.14 -4.48
C LEU A 56 13.66 13.81 -3.90
N LEU A 57 12.90 13.01 -4.63
CA LEU A 57 11.72 12.32 -4.13
C LEU A 57 11.98 10.82 -4.16
N ILE A 58 11.97 10.18 -3.00
CA ILE A 58 12.14 8.73 -2.86
C ILE A 58 10.76 8.11 -2.66
N THR A 59 10.36 7.26 -3.60
CA THR A 59 9.10 6.52 -3.53
C THR A 59 9.34 5.04 -3.24
N GLY A 60 8.34 4.36 -2.71
CA GLY A 60 8.41 2.91 -2.45
C GLY A 60 7.32 2.47 -1.48
N GLU A 61 6.95 1.21 -1.54
CA GLU A 61 5.92 0.61 -0.68
C GLU A 61 6.25 0.68 0.82
N GLY A 62 5.27 0.36 1.66
CA GLY A 62 5.47 0.23 3.11
C GLY A 62 6.52 -0.81 3.45
N GLY A 63 7.33 -0.56 4.48
CA GLY A 63 8.36 -1.51 4.92
C GLY A 63 9.63 -1.59 4.08
N MET A 64 9.76 -0.80 3.00
CA MET A 64 10.95 -0.73 2.16
C MET A 64 12.17 -0.06 2.84
N GLY A 65 11.97 0.58 3.99
CA GLY A 65 13.06 1.20 4.73
C GLY A 65 13.35 2.65 4.36
N LYS A 66 12.38 3.40 3.82
CA LYS A 66 12.53 4.82 3.45
C LYS A 66 13.03 5.69 4.61
N THR A 67 12.37 5.61 5.76
CA THR A 67 12.77 6.31 6.99
C THR A 67 14.19 5.95 7.43
N VAL A 68 14.51 4.65 7.44
CA VAL A 68 15.86 4.16 7.79
C VAL A 68 16.91 4.71 6.83
N SER A 69 16.60 4.78 5.54
CA SER A 69 17.51 5.34 4.53
C SER A 69 17.72 6.83 4.73
N LEU A 70 16.66 7.60 5.07
CA LEU A 70 16.83 9.03 5.40
C LEU A 70 17.67 9.25 6.65
N LEU A 71 17.44 8.47 7.72
CA LEU A 71 18.22 8.57 8.96
C LEU A 71 19.69 8.22 8.73
N LYS A 72 19.98 7.13 7.99
CA LYS A 72 21.37 6.80 7.58
C LYS A 72 21.99 7.90 6.74
N THR A 73 21.23 8.51 5.85
CA THR A 73 21.68 9.65 5.04
C THR A 73 21.97 10.87 5.94
N CYS A 74 21.11 11.14 6.92
CA CYS A 74 21.34 12.19 7.91
C CYS A 74 22.67 11.99 8.65
N ASP A 75 22.91 10.80 9.21
CA ASP A 75 24.14 10.45 9.91
C ASP A 75 25.38 10.58 9.00
N TYR A 76 25.27 10.12 7.76
CA TYR A 76 26.34 10.27 6.78
C TYR A 76 26.66 11.75 6.51
N LEU A 77 25.65 12.58 6.25
CA LEU A 77 25.83 14.01 5.98
C LEU A 77 26.45 14.74 7.18
N LEU A 78 25.97 14.47 8.39
CA LEU A 78 26.53 15.03 9.62
C LEU A 78 27.99 14.59 9.84
N SER A 79 28.33 13.33 9.55
CA SER A 79 29.74 12.85 9.59
C SER A 79 30.65 13.59 8.62
N LYS A 80 30.10 14.10 7.52
CA LYS A 80 30.79 14.95 6.52
C LYS A 80 30.73 16.44 6.85
N ARG A 81 30.18 16.83 8.01
CA ARG A 81 29.97 18.22 8.46
C ARG A 81 29.02 19.01 7.54
N ILE A 82 28.07 18.35 6.90
CA ILE A 82 27.00 18.98 6.15
C ILE A 82 25.80 19.13 7.09
N ASN A 83 25.19 20.32 7.13
CA ASN A 83 24.02 20.54 7.98
C ASN A 83 22.82 19.76 7.43
N ALA A 84 22.43 18.70 8.09
CA ALA A 84 21.27 17.88 7.76
C ALA A 84 20.20 18.01 8.84
N ILE A 85 18.94 18.21 8.42
CA ILE A 85 17.79 18.36 9.31
C ILE A 85 16.75 17.32 8.92
N TYR A 86 16.51 16.35 9.81
CA TYR A 86 15.46 15.36 9.64
C TYR A 86 14.13 15.92 10.16
N VAL A 87 13.08 15.82 9.34
CA VAL A 87 11.72 16.33 9.62
C VAL A 87 10.71 15.22 9.35
N PRO A 88 10.19 14.56 10.39
CA PRO A 88 9.07 13.64 10.24
C PRO A 88 7.79 14.45 9.97
N LEU A 89 7.22 14.27 8.78
CA LEU A 89 6.05 15.04 8.34
C LEU A 89 4.76 14.64 9.07
N SER A 90 4.74 13.47 9.69
CA SER A 90 3.67 13.06 10.62
C SER A 90 3.48 14.02 11.80
N LYS A 91 4.52 14.79 12.17
CA LYS A 91 4.47 15.80 13.23
C LYS A 91 4.04 17.19 12.74
N ILE A 92 3.80 17.34 11.43
CA ILE A 92 3.29 18.58 10.82
C ILE A 92 1.79 18.42 10.56
N ASP A 93 0.99 18.93 11.47
CA ASP A 93 -0.46 18.99 11.31
C ASP A 93 -0.92 20.18 10.45
N ALA A 94 -2.22 20.24 10.15
CA ALA A 94 -2.82 21.32 9.37
C ALA A 94 -2.65 22.73 10.00
N GLY A 95 -2.31 22.80 11.28
CA GLY A 95 -2.08 24.03 12.02
C GLY A 95 -0.62 24.47 12.08
N MET A 96 0.34 23.63 11.68
CA MET A 96 1.78 23.92 11.73
C MET A 96 2.39 23.95 10.34
N THR A 97 3.08 25.03 10.01
CA THR A 97 3.86 25.12 8.76
C THR A 97 5.28 24.57 8.97
N LEU A 98 5.96 24.22 7.86
CA LEU A 98 7.36 23.81 7.90
C LEU A 98 8.26 24.87 8.55
N ASP A 99 8.01 26.17 8.29
CA ASP A 99 8.73 27.26 8.94
C ASP A 99 8.53 27.26 10.46
N GLN A 100 7.31 27.04 10.91
CA GLN A 100 7.01 26.96 12.35
C GLN A 100 7.66 25.74 12.99
N TYR A 101 7.68 24.61 12.29
CA TYR A 101 8.38 23.41 12.76
C TYR A 101 9.89 23.68 12.89
N LEU A 102 10.51 24.20 11.84
CA LEU A 102 11.95 24.52 11.87
C LEU A 102 12.28 25.58 12.94
N ALA A 103 11.49 26.63 13.09
CA ALA A 103 11.73 27.66 14.08
C ALA A 103 11.52 27.17 15.52
N ARG A 104 10.48 26.40 15.78
CA ARG A 104 10.13 25.94 17.14
C ARG A 104 10.91 24.73 17.56
N ILE A 105 10.94 23.70 16.72
CA ILE A 105 11.51 22.39 17.08
C ILE A 105 13.01 22.37 16.83
N VAL A 106 13.43 22.76 15.61
CA VAL A 106 14.85 22.71 15.24
C VAL A 106 15.67 23.82 15.91
N CYS A 107 15.14 25.05 15.93
CA CYS A 107 15.81 26.19 16.53
C CYS A 107 15.41 26.44 18.00
N GLY A 108 14.59 25.60 18.61
CA GLY A 108 14.15 25.73 19.99
C GLY A 108 13.43 27.07 20.29
N GLY A 109 12.76 27.66 19.30
CA GLY A 109 12.12 28.96 19.41
C GLY A 109 13.09 30.15 19.37
N ASN A 110 14.39 29.92 19.20
CA ASN A 110 15.41 30.97 19.17
C ASN A 110 15.41 31.71 17.82
N GLN A 111 14.96 32.95 17.82
CA GLN A 111 14.86 33.80 16.61
C GLN A 111 16.21 34.07 15.92
N SER A 112 17.29 34.16 16.71
CA SER A 112 18.63 34.36 16.13
C SER A 112 19.11 33.10 15.39
N MET A 113 18.88 31.92 15.95
CA MET A 113 19.19 30.65 15.26
C MET A 113 18.33 30.46 14.02
N TRP A 114 17.03 30.79 14.10
CA TRP A 114 16.16 30.78 12.93
C TRP A 114 16.65 31.72 11.83
N GLY A 115 17.10 32.94 12.18
CA GLY A 115 17.70 33.88 11.26
C GLY A 115 18.97 33.34 10.59
N VAL A 116 19.84 32.66 11.34
CA VAL A 116 21.04 31.99 10.80
C VAL A 116 20.67 30.87 9.85
N LEU A 117 19.73 30.01 10.21
CA LEU A 117 19.27 28.90 9.37
C LEU A 117 18.70 29.42 8.04
N ARG A 118 17.82 30.43 8.10
CA ARG A 118 17.27 31.08 6.88
C ARG A 118 18.34 31.67 5.99
N ASN A 119 19.36 32.30 6.59
CA ASN A 119 20.47 32.85 5.81
C ASN A 119 21.27 31.73 5.12
N LEU A 120 21.59 30.64 5.82
CA LEU A 120 22.24 29.47 5.22
C LEU A 120 21.43 28.89 4.07
N MET A 121 20.12 28.79 4.22
CA MET A 121 19.21 28.32 3.16
C MET A 121 19.20 29.24 1.94
N SER A 122 19.43 30.54 2.13
CA SER A 122 19.36 31.56 1.05
C SER A 122 20.66 31.71 0.26
N VAL A 123 21.80 31.34 0.83
CA VAL A 123 23.12 31.49 0.17
C VAL A 123 23.35 30.36 -0.83
N PRO A 124 23.58 30.66 -2.13
CA PRO A 124 23.86 29.64 -3.12
C PRO A 124 25.11 28.80 -2.78
N TYR A 125 25.09 27.52 -3.14
CA TYR A 125 26.24 26.64 -3.02
C TYR A 125 26.73 26.17 -4.40
N THR A 126 28.01 25.79 -4.48
CA THR A 126 28.63 25.35 -5.74
C THR A 126 28.94 23.86 -5.80
N ALA A 127 29.23 23.23 -4.68
CA ALA A 127 29.60 21.82 -4.61
C ALA A 127 28.79 21.04 -3.55
N VAL A 128 28.54 21.66 -2.39
CA VAL A 128 27.88 21.01 -1.25
C VAL A 128 26.79 21.94 -0.74
N PRO A 129 25.54 21.45 -0.56
CA PRO A 129 24.46 22.27 -0.03
C PRO A 129 24.78 22.75 1.38
N ASN A 130 24.39 24.00 1.68
CA ASN A 130 24.57 24.58 3.00
C ASN A 130 23.67 23.89 4.05
N VAL A 131 22.49 23.44 3.61
CA VAL A 131 21.51 22.72 4.43
C VAL A 131 20.82 21.64 3.58
N VAL A 132 20.70 20.43 4.12
CA VAL A 132 19.90 19.36 3.55
C VAL A 132 18.68 19.14 4.44
N LEU A 133 17.48 19.30 3.89
CA LEU A 133 16.22 18.97 4.57
C LEU A 133 15.78 17.56 4.16
N LEU A 134 15.61 16.68 5.13
CA LEU A 134 15.18 15.31 4.97
C LEU A 134 13.73 15.20 5.45
N LEU A 135 12.77 15.28 4.51
CA LEU A 135 11.33 15.31 4.78
C LEU A 135 10.76 13.89 4.66
N ASP A 136 10.44 13.28 5.78
CA ASP A 136 9.99 11.89 5.81
C ASP A 136 8.47 11.78 5.82
N GLY A 137 7.93 11.01 4.87
CA GLY A 137 6.53 10.60 4.87
C GLY A 137 5.53 11.64 4.35
N ILE A 138 5.65 12.14 3.11
CA ILE A 138 4.63 13.05 2.51
C ILE A 138 3.22 12.44 2.56
N ASN A 139 3.11 11.10 2.40
CA ASN A 139 1.86 10.38 2.50
C ASN A 139 1.26 10.31 3.92
N GLU A 140 1.97 10.81 4.93
CA GLU A 140 1.52 10.86 6.33
C GLU A 140 0.81 12.19 6.66
N ILE A 141 0.91 13.15 5.75
CA ILE A 141 0.13 14.39 5.79
C ILE A 141 -1.31 14.08 5.37
N SER A 142 -2.31 14.70 6.02
CA SER A 142 -3.71 14.51 5.64
C SER A 142 -3.96 14.81 4.16
N LEU A 143 -4.81 14.02 3.50
CA LEU A 143 -5.11 14.14 2.06
C LEU A 143 -5.59 15.55 1.67
N ASP A 144 -6.37 16.20 2.54
CA ASP A 144 -6.87 17.56 2.29
C ASP A 144 -5.76 18.60 2.32
N TYR A 145 -4.68 18.34 3.05
CA TYR A 145 -3.57 19.30 3.22
C TYR A 145 -2.35 18.98 2.34
N VAL A 146 -2.15 17.74 1.91
CA VAL A 146 -0.94 17.31 1.18
C VAL A 146 -0.67 18.15 -0.07
N LYS A 147 -1.68 18.42 -0.87
CA LYS A 147 -1.55 19.25 -2.09
C LYS A 147 -1.14 20.68 -1.75
N THR A 148 -1.73 21.25 -0.71
CA THR A 148 -1.37 22.59 -0.23
C THR A 148 0.05 22.62 0.30
N PHE A 149 0.46 21.58 1.06
CA PHE A 149 1.81 21.44 1.58
C PHE A 149 2.84 21.36 0.44
N VAL A 150 2.63 20.48 -0.55
CA VAL A 150 3.53 20.31 -1.70
C VAL A 150 3.66 21.60 -2.51
N ASN A 151 2.57 22.32 -2.75
CA ASN A 151 2.61 23.63 -3.41
C ASN A 151 3.42 24.66 -2.61
N LYS A 152 3.23 24.73 -1.29
CA LYS A 152 4.02 25.61 -0.40
C LYS A 152 5.48 25.20 -0.35
N LEU A 153 5.79 23.91 -0.37
CA LEU A 153 7.14 23.40 -0.43
C LEU A 153 7.83 23.83 -1.73
N ASN A 154 7.14 23.70 -2.85
CA ASN A 154 7.67 24.14 -4.15
C ASN A 154 7.92 25.64 -4.19
N THR A 155 6.92 26.46 -3.85
CA THR A 155 7.02 27.92 -3.96
C THR A 155 7.86 28.55 -2.85
N GLY A 156 7.76 28.05 -1.62
CA GLY A 156 8.38 28.62 -0.43
C GLY A 156 9.77 28.07 -0.11
N TYR A 157 10.15 26.93 -0.68
CA TYR A 157 11.45 26.29 -0.39
C TYR A 157 12.23 25.98 -1.66
N ILE A 158 11.71 25.14 -2.55
CA ILE A 158 12.42 24.66 -3.75
C ILE A 158 12.81 25.83 -4.65
N ASN A 159 11.88 26.75 -4.88
CA ASN A 159 12.13 27.93 -5.73
C ASN A 159 12.62 29.17 -4.98
N ALA A 160 12.54 29.19 -3.65
CA ALA A 160 12.86 30.37 -2.86
C ALA A 160 14.28 30.34 -2.26
N TYR A 161 14.82 29.16 -1.99
CA TYR A 161 16.12 29.00 -1.34
C TYR A 161 17.10 28.28 -2.25
N SER A 162 18.21 28.95 -2.57
CA SER A 162 19.28 28.40 -3.41
C SER A 162 20.38 27.66 -2.65
N GLY A 163 20.36 27.70 -1.32
CA GLY A 163 21.36 27.06 -0.43
C GLY A 163 20.93 25.71 0.10
N ILE A 164 19.74 25.22 -0.27
CA ILE A 164 19.20 23.96 0.26
C ILE A 164 19.14 22.86 -0.77
N ARG A 165 19.18 21.63 -0.25
CA ARG A 165 18.74 20.44 -0.95
C ARG A 165 17.64 19.76 -0.13
N ILE A 166 16.60 19.30 -0.79
CA ILE A 166 15.49 18.62 -0.14
C ILE A 166 15.47 17.17 -0.61
N ILE A 167 15.36 16.24 0.32
CA ILE A 167 15.12 14.83 0.07
C ILE A 167 13.80 14.49 0.73
N MET A 168 12.86 13.99 -0.04
CA MET A 168 11.52 13.67 0.40
C MET A 168 11.26 12.18 0.27
N THR A 169 10.46 11.62 1.16
CA THR A 169 9.96 10.24 1.02
C THR A 169 8.45 10.22 0.90
N SER A 170 7.92 9.25 0.14
CA SER A 170 6.50 8.94 0.08
C SER A 170 6.28 7.46 -0.22
N ARG A 171 5.14 6.90 0.19
CA ARG A 171 4.71 5.56 -0.27
C ARG A 171 4.24 5.60 -1.72
N TRP A 172 3.60 6.66 -2.11
CA TRP A 172 3.08 6.91 -3.44
C TRP A 172 3.17 8.41 -3.75
N PHE A 173 3.22 8.74 -5.02
CA PHE A 173 3.18 10.12 -5.45
C PHE A 173 2.46 10.17 -6.80
N ASP A 174 1.26 10.70 -6.83
CA ASP A 174 0.48 10.76 -8.05
C ASP A 174 0.95 11.84 -9.04
N ALA A 175 0.53 11.74 -10.29
CA ALA A 175 0.92 12.68 -11.33
C ALA A 175 0.53 14.13 -11.01
N SER A 176 -0.57 14.34 -10.27
CA SER A 176 -1.03 15.69 -9.91
C SER A 176 -0.11 16.36 -8.90
N LEU A 177 0.41 15.61 -7.95
CA LEU A 177 1.41 16.08 -6.99
C LEU A 177 2.78 16.26 -7.65
N MET A 178 3.16 15.38 -8.58
CA MET A 178 4.38 15.55 -9.37
C MET A 178 4.37 16.83 -10.18
N HIS A 179 3.24 17.21 -10.80
CA HIS A 179 3.11 18.49 -11.50
C HIS A 179 3.39 19.69 -10.60
N CYS A 180 3.10 19.60 -9.30
CA CYS A 180 3.40 20.69 -8.37
C CYS A 180 4.91 20.83 -8.07
N LEU A 181 5.72 19.79 -8.30
CA LEU A 181 7.16 19.76 -8.04
C LEU A 181 8.03 19.89 -9.30
N MET A 182 7.44 20.21 -10.46
CA MET A 182 8.12 20.22 -11.74
C MET A 182 9.37 21.11 -11.78
N GLY A 183 10.41 20.58 -12.38
CA GLY A 183 11.62 21.26 -12.86
C GLY A 183 12.90 20.93 -12.14
N ASN A 184 12.90 20.75 -10.80
CA ASN A 184 14.12 20.58 -10.01
C ASN A 184 14.09 19.34 -9.09
N VAL A 185 13.17 18.41 -9.30
CA VAL A 185 13.03 17.20 -8.48
C VAL A 185 13.28 15.96 -9.32
N VAL A 186 14.17 15.09 -8.85
CA VAL A 186 14.42 13.74 -9.42
C VAL A 186 13.67 12.73 -8.57
N SER A 187 12.92 11.85 -9.22
CA SER A 187 12.26 10.73 -8.54
C SER A 187 13.17 9.52 -8.49
N LEU A 188 13.30 8.92 -7.32
CA LEU A 188 14.00 7.67 -7.08
C LEU A 188 13.03 6.64 -6.54
N GLU A 189 12.94 5.48 -7.19
CA GLU A 189 12.13 4.37 -6.72
C GLU A 189 12.99 3.36 -5.95
N MET A 190 12.61 3.08 -4.69
CA MET A 190 13.25 2.02 -3.91
C MET A 190 12.97 0.66 -4.53
N GLN A 191 14.03 -0.11 -4.73
CA GLN A 191 13.93 -1.44 -5.29
C GLN A 191 13.78 -2.49 -4.18
N ALA A 192 13.01 -3.52 -4.48
CA ALA A 192 12.94 -4.70 -3.65
C ALA A 192 14.32 -5.38 -3.56
N LEU A 193 14.60 -6.00 -2.42
CA LEU A 193 15.85 -6.73 -2.20
C LEU A 193 16.04 -7.83 -3.25
N ASP A 194 17.25 -7.96 -3.76
CA ASP A 194 17.62 -9.04 -4.65
C ASP A 194 17.84 -10.36 -3.88
N ARG A 195 17.93 -11.46 -4.62
CA ARG A 195 18.08 -12.80 -4.04
C ARG A 195 19.39 -12.94 -3.25
N GLU A 196 20.47 -12.39 -3.77
CA GLU A 196 21.78 -12.49 -3.15
C GLU A 196 21.80 -11.77 -1.79
N SER A 197 21.24 -10.59 -1.71
CA SER A 197 21.09 -9.83 -0.45
C SER A 197 20.26 -10.56 0.59
N ILE A 198 19.14 -11.18 0.16
CA ILE A 198 18.26 -11.95 1.05
C ILE A 198 18.97 -13.21 1.56
N GLU A 199 19.60 -13.97 0.68
CA GLU A 199 20.31 -15.21 1.05
C GLU A 199 21.50 -14.91 1.98
N LEU A 200 22.24 -13.82 1.70
CA LEU A 200 23.31 -13.37 2.58
C LEU A 200 22.78 -12.98 3.98
N TYR A 201 21.66 -12.26 4.02
CA TYR A 201 21.01 -11.89 5.28
C TYR A 201 20.59 -13.13 6.08
N LEU A 202 19.88 -14.07 5.44
CA LEU A 202 19.42 -15.31 6.08
C LEU A 202 20.61 -16.15 6.58
N HIS A 203 21.65 -16.27 5.77
CA HIS A 203 22.86 -16.98 6.16
C HIS A 203 23.51 -16.34 7.41
N ASN A 204 23.62 -15.02 7.45
CA ASN A 204 24.15 -14.29 8.60
C ASN A 204 23.30 -14.46 9.87
N MET A 205 21.99 -14.70 9.69
CA MET A 205 21.06 -15.01 10.78
C MET A 205 21.09 -16.49 11.20
N GLY A 206 21.83 -17.33 10.48
CA GLY A 206 21.89 -18.79 10.72
C GLY A 206 20.66 -19.54 10.22
N LEU A 207 19.93 -18.95 9.25
CA LEU A 207 18.72 -19.53 8.66
C LEU A 207 19.01 -20.18 7.30
N PRO A 208 18.27 -21.24 6.94
CA PRO A 208 18.39 -21.84 5.62
C PRO A 208 17.85 -20.90 4.52
N PRO A 209 18.28 -21.06 3.26
CA PRO A 209 17.72 -20.32 2.14
C PRO A 209 16.24 -20.66 1.94
N VAL A 210 15.45 -19.67 1.52
CA VAL A 210 14.03 -19.85 1.20
C VAL A 210 13.90 -20.39 -0.22
N THR A 211 13.28 -21.57 -0.34
CA THR A 211 13.07 -22.28 -1.61
C THR A 211 11.69 -22.01 -2.22
N ASP A 212 10.72 -21.58 -1.41
CA ASP A 212 9.39 -21.22 -1.87
C ASP A 212 9.41 -19.83 -2.51
N GLU A 213 9.19 -19.77 -3.84
CA GLU A 213 9.21 -18.53 -4.61
C GLU A 213 8.11 -17.53 -4.18
N LYS A 214 7.00 -18.00 -3.63
CA LYS A 214 5.94 -17.11 -3.13
C LYS A 214 6.37 -16.43 -1.83
N VAL A 215 6.91 -17.19 -0.90
CA VAL A 215 7.48 -16.64 0.34
C VAL A 215 8.63 -15.70 0.00
N PHE A 216 9.51 -16.12 -0.93
CA PHE A 216 10.62 -15.30 -1.38
C PHE A 216 10.13 -13.95 -1.93
N ALA A 217 9.06 -13.92 -2.73
CA ALA A 217 8.50 -12.69 -3.28
C ALA A 217 8.05 -11.69 -2.19
N VAL A 218 7.56 -12.17 -1.07
CA VAL A 218 7.07 -11.33 0.05
C VAL A 218 8.22 -10.77 0.89
N ILE A 219 9.25 -11.58 1.17
CA ILE A 219 10.39 -11.17 2.02
C ILE A 219 11.38 -10.24 1.30
N ARG A 220 11.08 -9.80 0.10
CA ARG A 220 11.92 -8.84 -0.64
C ARG A 220 11.91 -7.42 -0.06
N THR A 221 11.09 -7.14 0.93
CA THR A 221 11.17 -5.87 1.67
C THR A 221 11.95 -6.06 2.97
N PRO A 222 12.76 -5.08 3.38
CA PRO A 222 13.55 -5.17 4.62
C PRO A 222 12.72 -5.51 5.85
N LEU A 223 11.53 -4.91 5.99
CA LEU A 223 10.65 -5.20 7.12
C LEU A 223 10.21 -6.67 7.12
N MET A 224 9.64 -7.15 5.99
CA MET A 224 9.13 -8.52 5.93
C MET A 224 10.26 -9.55 6.10
N LEU A 225 11.44 -9.28 5.54
CA LEU A 225 12.61 -10.13 5.74
C LEU A 225 13.01 -10.21 7.23
N THR A 226 12.99 -9.09 7.92
CA THR A 226 13.34 -9.05 9.35
C THR A 226 12.31 -9.80 10.20
N LEU A 227 11.01 -9.54 9.98
CA LEU A 227 9.92 -10.21 10.71
C LEU A 227 9.91 -11.72 10.43
N PHE A 228 10.05 -12.12 9.16
CA PHE A 228 10.16 -13.52 8.76
C PHE A 228 11.34 -14.21 9.46
N SER A 229 12.51 -13.60 9.43
CA SER A 229 13.71 -14.17 10.03
C SER A 229 13.60 -14.33 11.54
N ASP A 230 12.95 -13.38 12.21
CA ASP A 230 12.70 -13.46 13.66
C ASP A 230 11.76 -14.63 13.99
N VAL A 231 10.70 -14.83 13.22
CA VAL A 231 9.77 -15.94 13.37
C VAL A 231 10.49 -17.27 13.12
N GLU A 232 11.21 -17.40 12.00
CA GLU A 232 11.86 -18.66 11.61
C GLU A 232 12.95 -19.07 12.59
N LYS A 233 13.71 -18.12 13.13
CA LYS A 233 14.74 -18.40 14.14
C LYS A 233 14.20 -19.08 15.39
N HIS A 234 12.95 -18.84 15.71
CA HIS A 234 12.31 -19.36 16.92
C HIS A 234 11.19 -20.37 16.62
N ARG A 235 10.90 -20.66 15.33
CA ARG A 235 9.79 -21.52 14.91
C ARG A 235 9.76 -22.88 15.62
N SER A 236 10.89 -23.54 15.73
CA SER A 236 10.99 -24.85 16.39
C SER A 236 10.57 -24.82 17.88
N LYS A 237 10.78 -23.69 18.55
CA LYS A 237 10.38 -23.48 19.94
C LYS A 237 8.87 -23.33 20.06
N TYR A 238 8.24 -22.67 19.09
CA TYR A 238 6.84 -22.28 19.13
C TYR A 238 5.87 -23.33 18.58
N GLN A 239 6.35 -24.28 17.78
CA GLN A 239 5.53 -25.37 17.20
C GLN A 239 4.86 -26.26 18.25
N TYR A 240 5.37 -26.32 19.47
CA TYR A 240 4.91 -27.22 20.53
C TYR A 240 3.93 -26.60 21.53
N ILE A 241 3.58 -25.31 21.36
CA ILE A 241 2.70 -24.63 22.31
C ILE A 241 1.24 -24.75 21.87
N LYS A 242 0.39 -25.25 22.76
CA LYS A 242 -1.01 -25.56 22.49
C LYS A 242 -1.83 -24.29 22.25
N GLY A 243 -2.44 -24.18 21.10
CA GLY A 243 -3.41 -23.11 20.79
C GLY A 243 -2.94 -22.06 19.79
N ILE A 244 -1.72 -22.15 19.27
CA ILE A 244 -1.21 -21.24 18.24
C ILE A 244 -0.80 -22.03 17.00
N VAL A 245 -1.28 -21.56 15.86
CA VAL A 245 -0.98 -22.12 14.55
C VAL A 245 -0.19 -21.08 13.78
N LEU A 246 1.11 -21.30 13.62
CA LEU A 246 1.91 -20.50 12.69
C LEU A 246 1.67 -21.02 11.27
N GLU A 247 1.41 -20.13 10.35
CA GLU A 247 1.36 -20.47 8.93
C GLU A 247 2.72 -21.01 8.48
N GLU A 248 2.72 -22.21 7.89
CA GLU A 248 3.96 -22.88 7.44
C GLU A 248 4.55 -22.18 6.20
N HIS A 249 3.69 -21.69 5.32
CA HIS A 249 4.06 -20.99 4.09
C HIS A 249 3.46 -19.58 4.08
N PRO A 250 4.10 -18.60 4.76
CA PRO A 250 3.60 -17.24 4.82
C PRO A 250 3.87 -16.50 3.50
N ASP A 251 3.10 -16.82 2.47
CA ASP A 251 3.23 -16.32 1.09
C ASP A 251 2.59 -14.94 0.87
N THR A 252 2.18 -14.27 1.95
CA THR A 252 1.69 -12.88 1.95
C THR A 252 2.22 -12.10 3.14
N ALA A 253 2.24 -10.77 3.02
CA ALA A 253 2.69 -9.90 4.10
C ALA A 253 1.80 -10.02 5.36
N GLY A 254 0.49 -10.21 5.18
CA GLY A 254 -0.45 -10.41 6.28
C GLY A 254 -0.16 -11.69 7.06
N LYS A 255 0.22 -12.78 6.38
CA LYS A 255 0.60 -14.05 7.03
C LYS A 255 1.93 -13.93 7.80
N ILE A 256 2.91 -13.18 7.27
CA ILE A 256 4.16 -12.90 8.00
C ILE A 256 3.87 -12.08 9.25
N LEU A 257 3.06 -11.02 9.15
CA LEU A 257 2.67 -10.20 10.30
C LEU A 257 1.87 -11.03 11.32
N SER A 258 0.92 -11.84 10.87
CA SER A 258 0.17 -12.75 11.74
C SER A 258 1.11 -13.68 12.53
N ASN A 259 2.04 -14.33 11.85
CA ASN A 259 3.03 -15.19 12.49
C ASN A 259 3.88 -14.41 13.51
N PHE A 260 4.32 -13.20 13.14
CA PHE A 260 5.10 -12.34 14.03
C PHE A 260 4.31 -11.97 15.30
N PHE A 261 3.07 -11.50 15.18
CA PHE A 261 2.25 -11.14 16.33
C PHE A 261 1.96 -12.36 17.22
N GLN A 262 1.75 -13.51 16.63
CA GLN A 262 1.61 -14.77 17.37
C GLN A 262 2.90 -15.10 18.16
N THR A 263 4.08 -14.91 17.57
CA THR A 263 5.34 -15.17 18.28
C THR A 263 5.61 -14.21 19.41
N GLN A 264 5.19 -12.92 19.29
CA GLN A 264 5.27 -11.98 20.41
C GLN A 264 4.38 -12.42 21.58
N LEU A 265 3.18 -12.89 21.31
CA LEU A 265 2.30 -13.45 22.34
C LEU A 265 2.96 -14.65 23.08
N TYR A 266 3.76 -15.44 22.37
CA TYR A 266 4.52 -16.51 23.01
C TYR A 266 5.61 -16.04 23.93
N ARG A 267 6.38 -15.04 23.47
CA ARG A 267 7.43 -14.47 24.30
C ARG A 267 6.88 -13.95 25.59
N ALA A 268 5.75 -13.23 25.51
CA ALA A 268 5.04 -12.77 26.67
C ALA A 268 4.54 -13.92 27.57
N ALA A 269 4.12 -15.05 26.98
CA ALA A 269 3.65 -16.21 27.74
C ALA A 269 4.75 -16.95 28.52
N GLU A 270 6.03 -16.67 28.22
CA GLU A 270 7.16 -17.21 28.98
C GLU A 270 7.49 -16.36 30.23
N GLU A 271 6.90 -15.19 30.36
CA GLU A 271 7.07 -14.33 31.53
C GLU A 271 6.20 -14.80 32.72
N ASP A 272 6.71 -14.64 33.93
CA ASP A 272 6.08 -15.16 35.15
C ASP A 272 4.67 -14.60 35.45
N ASN A 273 4.28 -13.47 34.81
CA ASN A 273 3.00 -12.79 35.03
C ASN A 273 2.10 -12.77 33.78
N PHE A 274 2.21 -13.77 32.90
CA PHE A 274 1.41 -13.79 31.68
C PHE A 274 -0.09 -13.85 31.93
N ASP A 275 -0.80 -12.80 31.47
CA ASP A 275 -2.26 -12.74 31.45
C ASP A 275 -2.79 -13.00 30.05
N GLN A 276 -3.12 -14.26 29.76
CA GLN A 276 -3.63 -14.66 28.45
C GLN A 276 -4.88 -13.88 28.01
N ALA A 277 -5.77 -13.54 28.93
CA ALA A 277 -7.00 -12.82 28.62
C ALA A 277 -6.69 -11.38 28.19
N ALA A 278 -5.83 -10.68 28.94
CA ALA A 278 -5.43 -9.32 28.63
C ALA A 278 -4.69 -9.26 27.27
N HIS A 279 -3.80 -10.20 26.98
CA HIS A 279 -3.06 -10.26 25.72
C HIS A 279 -3.98 -10.54 24.53
N LEU A 280 -4.97 -11.42 24.67
CA LEU A 280 -5.94 -11.71 23.60
C LEU A 280 -6.86 -10.50 23.36
N VAL A 281 -7.33 -9.83 24.42
CA VAL A 281 -8.12 -8.61 24.27
C VAL A 281 -7.30 -7.52 23.59
N LEU A 282 -6.05 -7.38 23.96
CA LEU A 282 -5.14 -6.41 23.35
C LEU A 282 -5.00 -6.66 21.85
N LEU A 283 -4.63 -7.88 21.43
CA LEU A 283 -4.33 -8.20 20.03
C LEU A 283 -5.56 -8.27 19.13
N GLU A 284 -6.66 -8.82 19.64
CA GLU A 284 -7.83 -9.11 18.80
C GLU A 284 -8.88 -8.00 18.81
N TYR A 285 -8.84 -7.09 19.79
CA TYR A 285 -9.86 -6.04 19.93
C TYR A 285 -9.26 -4.64 20.13
N LEU A 286 -8.38 -4.44 21.12
CA LEU A 286 -7.92 -3.10 21.46
C LEU A 286 -7.03 -2.51 20.38
N LEU A 287 -5.94 -3.18 20.01
CA LEU A 287 -5.04 -2.70 18.95
C LEU A 287 -5.75 -2.53 17.60
N PRO A 288 -6.64 -3.45 17.17
CA PRO A 288 -7.48 -3.23 16.00
C PRO A 288 -8.36 -1.99 16.09
N ALA A 289 -9.05 -1.78 17.22
CA ALA A 289 -9.92 -0.61 17.41
C ALA A 289 -9.12 0.70 17.43
N LEU A 290 -7.96 0.75 18.11
CA LEU A 290 -7.07 1.91 18.13
C LEU A 290 -6.52 2.23 16.75
N ALA A 291 -6.04 1.21 16.02
CA ALA A 291 -5.53 1.35 14.67
C ALA A 291 -6.59 1.89 13.71
N PHE A 292 -7.82 1.38 13.81
CA PHE A 292 -8.94 1.86 13.00
C PHE A 292 -9.32 3.30 13.35
N LYS A 293 -9.35 3.68 14.63
CA LYS A 293 -9.57 5.08 15.06
C LYS A 293 -8.49 6.03 14.54
N MET A 294 -7.22 5.61 14.52
CA MET A 294 -6.13 6.40 13.91
C MET A 294 -6.37 6.61 12.41
N LEU A 295 -6.77 5.54 11.72
CA LEU A 295 -7.10 5.59 10.30
C LEU A 295 -8.30 6.52 10.02
N GLU A 296 -9.38 6.39 10.80
CA GLU A 296 -10.58 7.22 10.72
C GLU A 296 -10.27 8.71 10.91
N LYS A 297 -9.43 9.03 11.89
CA LYS A 297 -9.02 10.40 12.19
C LYS A 297 -7.89 10.90 11.29
N GLN A 298 -7.37 10.07 10.39
CA GLN A 298 -6.20 10.37 9.56
C GLN A 298 -5.00 10.85 10.41
N ARG A 299 -4.77 10.20 11.55
CA ARG A 299 -3.67 10.51 12.48
C ARG A 299 -2.83 9.26 12.71
N LEU A 300 -1.56 9.47 13.09
CA LEU A 300 -0.66 8.37 13.46
C LEU A 300 -0.64 8.11 14.97
N TYR A 301 -1.27 8.95 15.76
CA TYR A 301 -1.29 8.86 17.23
C TYR A 301 -2.69 9.03 17.81
N LEU A 302 -2.87 8.52 19.02
CA LEU A 302 -4.02 8.76 19.87
C LEU A 302 -3.56 9.27 21.25
N SER A 303 -4.32 10.20 21.82
CA SER A 303 -4.08 10.63 23.20
C SER A 303 -4.46 9.52 24.19
N GLU A 304 -3.91 9.59 25.39
CA GLU A 304 -4.24 8.66 26.48
C GLU A 304 -5.75 8.62 26.75
N ASP A 305 -6.42 9.78 26.73
CA ASP A 305 -7.88 9.87 26.92
C ASP A 305 -8.67 9.15 25.82
N GLU A 306 -8.16 9.12 24.59
CA GLU A 306 -8.79 8.40 23.48
C GLU A 306 -8.61 6.90 23.65
N ILE A 307 -7.46 6.44 24.12
CA ILE A 307 -7.20 5.04 24.45
C ILE A 307 -8.10 4.59 25.60
N ARG A 308 -8.17 5.36 26.68
CA ARG A 308 -9.06 5.07 27.83
C ARG A 308 -10.52 4.94 27.41
N ARG A 309 -11.00 5.84 26.53
CA ARG A 309 -12.36 5.73 25.98
C ARG A 309 -12.54 4.46 25.13
N SER A 310 -11.57 4.09 24.31
CA SER A 310 -11.65 2.86 23.51
C SER A 310 -11.71 1.60 24.38
N ILE A 311 -10.97 1.57 25.48
CA ILE A 311 -11.04 0.45 26.45
C ILE A 311 -12.44 0.40 27.11
N GLY A 312 -12.99 1.55 27.50
CA GLY A 312 -14.35 1.64 28.05
C GLY A 312 -15.42 1.16 27.04
N GLU A 313 -15.28 1.55 25.78
CA GLU A 313 -16.18 1.08 24.70
C GLU A 313 -16.12 -0.44 24.49
N ILE A 314 -14.94 -1.06 24.63
CA ILE A 314 -14.77 -2.52 24.56
C ILE A 314 -15.41 -3.20 25.76
N ASP A 315 -15.23 -2.65 26.99
CA ASP A 315 -15.85 -3.20 28.20
C ASP A 315 -17.39 -3.14 28.13
N GLU A 316 -17.95 -2.02 27.64
CA GLU A 316 -19.40 -1.83 27.51
C GLU A 316 -20.01 -2.69 26.40
N ASN A 317 -19.25 -2.96 25.32
CA ASN A 317 -19.69 -3.72 24.16
C ASN A 317 -19.08 -5.13 24.11
N CYS A 318 -18.67 -5.67 25.23
CA CYS A 318 -18.01 -6.98 25.33
C CYS A 318 -18.83 -8.09 24.64
N ASP A 319 -20.16 -8.08 24.80
CA ASP A 319 -21.06 -9.04 24.15
C ASP A 319 -21.08 -8.90 22.62
N ARG A 320 -20.84 -7.70 22.09
CA ARG A 320 -20.77 -7.42 20.65
C ARG A 320 -19.52 -8.05 20.02
N TYR A 321 -18.40 -8.01 20.71
CA TYR A 321 -17.13 -8.53 20.20
C TYR A 321 -16.94 -10.04 20.44
N THR A 322 -17.71 -10.65 21.37
CA THR A 322 -17.52 -12.04 21.79
C THR A 322 -18.25 -13.07 20.96
N TRP A 323 -19.16 -12.65 20.04
CA TRP A 323 -20.00 -13.59 19.29
C TRP A 323 -19.18 -14.55 18.40
N TYR A 324 -18.09 -14.11 17.80
CA TYR A 324 -17.21 -14.88 16.90
C TYR A 324 -16.31 -15.87 17.65
N LYS A 325 -15.72 -15.45 18.78
CA LYS A 325 -14.87 -16.26 19.65
C LYS A 325 -15.46 -16.42 21.05
N ARG A 326 -16.79 -16.35 21.12
CA ARG A 326 -17.58 -16.25 22.34
C ARG A 326 -17.14 -17.22 23.44
N ASP A 327 -16.89 -18.48 23.08
CA ASP A 327 -16.58 -19.50 24.08
C ASP A 327 -15.17 -19.33 24.70
N THR A 328 -14.22 -18.81 23.96
CA THR A 328 -12.86 -18.61 24.46
C THR A 328 -12.76 -17.31 25.24
N LEU A 329 -13.19 -16.20 24.65
CA LEU A 329 -13.08 -14.89 25.28
C LEU A 329 -14.01 -14.77 26.49
N CYS A 330 -15.27 -15.21 26.42
CA CYS A 330 -16.19 -15.23 27.55
C CYS A 330 -15.68 -16.11 28.70
N ARG A 331 -14.96 -17.21 28.42
CA ARG A 331 -14.31 -18.01 29.46
C ARG A 331 -13.15 -17.26 30.12
N LEU A 332 -12.37 -16.54 29.33
CA LEU A 332 -11.23 -15.77 29.80
C LEU A 332 -11.66 -14.53 30.59
N LEU A 333 -12.81 -13.92 30.20
CA LEU A 333 -13.38 -12.74 30.86
C LEU A 333 -14.26 -13.07 32.06
N ARG A 334 -14.66 -14.33 32.26
CA ARG A 334 -15.50 -14.72 33.39
C ARG A 334 -14.82 -14.38 34.72
N GLY A 335 -15.44 -13.49 35.46
CA GLY A 335 -14.96 -13.06 36.78
C GLY A 335 -14.15 -11.75 36.79
N ARG A 336 -13.94 -11.12 35.66
CA ARG A 336 -13.34 -9.78 35.57
C ARG A 336 -14.43 -8.73 35.50
N SER A 337 -14.34 -7.73 36.35
CA SER A 337 -15.31 -6.62 36.38
C SER A 337 -14.97 -5.54 35.33
N ARG A 338 -13.71 -5.33 35.00
CA ARG A 338 -13.19 -4.35 34.01
C ARG A 338 -11.74 -4.66 33.64
N PHE A 339 -11.31 -4.18 32.45
CA PHE A 339 -9.89 -4.14 32.10
C PHE A 339 -9.22 -2.93 32.71
N ASP A 340 -8.07 -3.14 33.33
CA ASP A 340 -7.23 -2.05 33.77
C ASP A 340 -6.51 -1.43 32.57
N THR A 341 -6.78 -0.14 32.33
CA THR A 341 -6.19 0.61 31.22
C THR A 341 -4.67 0.64 31.30
N GLU A 342 -4.11 0.84 32.50
CA GLU A 342 -2.66 0.92 32.68
C GLU A 342 -2.00 -0.42 32.37
N ILE A 343 -2.63 -1.54 32.73
CA ILE A 343 -2.15 -2.87 32.38
C ILE A 343 -2.17 -3.08 30.87
N LEU A 344 -3.27 -2.75 30.18
CA LEU A 344 -3.36 -2.97 28.72
C LEU A 344 -2.40 -2.07 27.94
N VAL A 345 -2.25 -0.81 28.36
CA VAL A 345 -1.29 0.10 27.76
C VAL A 345 0.13 -0.37 28.03
N GLY A 346 0.48 -0.73 29.26
CA GLY A 346 1.79 -1.28 29.61
C GLY A 346 2.13 -2.57 28.86
N LEU A 347 1.14 -3.46 28.64
CA LEU A 347 1.36 -4.64 27.78
C LEU A 347 1.65 -4.25 26.34
N ALA A 348 0.98 -3.23 25.80
CA ALA A 348 1.19 -2.78 24.43
C ALA A 348 2.52 -2.04 24.23
N THR A 349 2.98 -1.29 25.25
CA THR A 349 4.21 -0.48 25.19
C THR A 349 5.43 -1.25 25.67
N ASP A 350 5.36 -1.86 26.85
CA ASP A 350 6.53 -2.35 27.57
C ASP A 350 6.79 -3.85 27.33
N SER A 351 5.72 -4.65 27.17
CA SER A 351 5.86 -6.09 26.97
C SER A 351 5.91 -6.50 25.51
N LEU A 352 4.94 -6.02 24.69
CA LEU A 352 4.81 -6.40 23.28
C LEU A 352 5.46 -5.39 22.32
N HIS A 353 5.79 -4.21 22.78
CA HIS A 353 6.41 -3.13 22.00
C HIS A 353 5.67 -2.83 20.67
N PHE A 354 4.32 -2.82 20.68
CA PHE A 354 3.53 -2.46 19.50
C PHE A 354 3.20 -0.98 19.46
N LEU A 355 3.11 -0.35 20.62
CA LEU A 355 2.91 1.08 20.78
C LEU A 355 4.13 1.69 21.46
N HIS A 356 4.38 2.95 21.18
CA HIS A 356 5.32 3.77 21.93
C HIS A 356 4.67 5.10 22.29
N GLU A 357 5.09 5.67 23.39
CA GLU A 357 4.67 7.00 23.82
C GLU A 357 5.51 8.07 23.14
N SER A 358 4.85 9.07 22.58
CA SER A 358 5.46 10.25 21.98
C SER A 358 4.90 11.51 22.63
N ASP A 359 5.48 12.68 22.33
CA ASP A 359 4.96 13.98 22.82
C ASP A 359 3.50 14.24 22.39
N ALA A 360 3.02 13.59 21.35
CA ALA A 360 1.67 13.74 20.81
C ALA A 360 0.67 12.71 21.37
N GLY A 361 1.16 11.62 21.96
CA GLY A 361 0.39 10.50 22.46
C GLY A 361 1.01 9.16 22.09
N TYR A 362 0.20 8.14 21.96
CA TYR A 362 0.63 6.78 21.64
C TYR A 362 0.57 6.51 20.14
N GLU A 363 1.64 5.98 19.58
CA GLU A 363 1.81 5.65 18.16
C GLU A 363 2.15 4.16 18.01
N PHE A 364 1.76 3.55 16.87
CA PHE A 364 2.29 2.23 16.53
C PHE A 364 3.77 2.33 16.16
N LEU A 365 4.57 1.41 16.66
CA LEU A 365 6.02 1.38 16.41
C LEU A 365 6.37 1.33 14.90
N HIS A 366 5.50 0.75 14.10
CA HIS A 366 5.60 0.77 12.64
C HIS A 366 4.23 0.94 12.00
N GLN A 367 4.15 1.78 10.96
CA GLN A 367 2.90 2.05 10.26
C GLN A 367 2.25 0.78 9.69
N SER A 368 3.03 -0.21 9.22
CA SER A 368 2.46 -1.48 8.75
C SER A 368 1.79 -2.28 9.86
N PHE A 369 2.18 -2.10 11.12
CA PHE A 369 1.48 -2.71 12.26
C PHE A 369 0.11 -2.06 12.44
N ARG A 370 0.06 -0.72 12.43
CA ARG A 370 -1.21 0.01 12.43
C ARG A 370 -2.11 -0.43 11.28
N ASP A 371 -1.56 -0.48 10.06
CA ASP A 371 -2.33 -0.83 8.86
C ASP A 371 -2.86 -2.27 8.93
N TYR A 372 -2.07 -3.21 9.47
CA TYR A 372 -2.51 -4.59 9.71
C TYR A 372 -3.62 -4.67 10.77
N PHE A 373 -3.46 -4.00 11.92
CA PHE A 373 -4.50 -4.02 12.95
C PHE A 373 -5.77 -3.28 12.51
N ALA A 374 -5.67 -2.21 11.73
CA ALA A 374 -6.85 -1.57 11.13
C ALA A 374 -7.57 -2.52 10.16
N ALA A 375 -6.82 -3.25 9.34
CA ALA A 375 -7.37 -4.30 8.47
C ALA A 375 -8.01 -5.43 9.27
N PHE A 376 -7.42 -5.79 10.42
CA PHE A 376 -7.98 -6.79 11.31
C PHE A 376 -9.35 -6.36 11.88
N HIS A 377 -9.49 -5.07 12.23
CA HIS A 377 -10.78 -4.51 12.64
C HIS A 377 -11.82 -4.61 11.52
N ILE A 378 -11.49 -4.16 10.30
CA ILE A 378 -12.37 -4.23 9.13
C ILE A 378 -12.80 -5.68 8.86
N ALA A 379 -11.86 -6.62 8.85
CA ALA A 379 -12.13 -8.03 8.61
C ALA A 379 -13.02 -8.65 9.70
N ASN A 380 -12.85 -8.25 10.95
CA ASN A 380 -13.71 -8.70 12.05
C ASN A 380 -15.17 -8.24 11.86
N GLU A 381 -15.41 -6.97 11.51
CA GLU A 381 -16.76 -6.46 11.26
C GLU A 381 -17.40 -7.14 10.04
N MET A 382 -16.63 -7.34 8.95
CA MET A 382 -17.12 -8.10 7.79
C MET A 382 -17.46 -9.55 8.14
N THR A 383 -16.62 -10.20 8.93
CA THR A 383 -16.85 -11.59 9.37
C THR A 383 -18.05 -11.66 10.30
N ALA A 384 -18.22 -10.68 11.19
CA ALA A 384 -19.37 -10.57 12.08
C ALA A 384 -20.69 -10.57 11.30
N PHE A 385 -20.78 -9.76 10.26
CA PHE A 385 -21.93 -9.72 9.38
C PHE A 385 -22.19 -11.07 8.69
N ALA A 386 -21.16 -11.78 8.25
CA ALA A 386 -21.36 -13.07 7.56
C ALA A 386 -22.04 -14.13 8.44
N TYR A 387 -21.87 -14.04 9.76
CA TYR A 387 -22.54 -14.93 10.72
C TYR A 387 -23.90 -14.38 11.22
N ASP A 388 -24.06 -13.07 11.26
CA ASP A 388 -25.25 -12.39 11.74
C ASP A 388 -25.57 -11.19 10.82
N PRO A 389 -26.42 -11.40 9.79
CA PRO A 389 -26.80 -10.35 8.82
C PRO A 389 -27.49 -9.13 9.44
N ASP A 390 -28.04 -9.24 10.65
CA ASP A 390 -28.67 -8.11 11.36
C ASP A 390 -27.62 -7.05 11.79
N ARG A 391 -26.33 -7.37 11.68
CA ARG A 391 -25.21 -6.48 12.00
C ARG A 391 -24.73 -5.61 10.83
N LEU A 392 -25.54 -5.43 9.82
CA LEU A 392 -25.20 -4.58 8.67
C LEU A 392 -24.87 -3.13 9.10
N ASP A 393 -25.59 -2.62 10.10
CA ASP A 393 -25.37 -1.26 10.64
C ASP A 393 -23.98 -1.08 11.27
N ASP A 394 -23.31 -2.17 11.63
CA ASP A 394 -21.95 -2.13 12.19
C ASP A 394 -20.88 -2.08 11.07
N VAL A 395 -21.09 -2.83 10.00
CA VAL A 395 -20.12 -2.94 8.89
C VAL A 395 -20.24 -1.82 7.87
N GLU A 396 -21.43 -1.25 7.68
CA GLU A 396 -21.64 -0.17 6.71
C GLU A 396 -20.75 1.06 6.98
N PRO A 397 -20.71 1.64 8.20
CA PRO A 397 -19.85 2.78 8.48
C PRO A 397 -18.37 2.50 8.20
N VAL A 398 -17.92 1.27 8.51
CA VAL A 398 -16.54 0.86 8.30
C VAL A 398 -16.19 0.84 6.81
N LEU A 399 -17.03 0.27 5.95
CA LEU A 399 -16.74 0.15 4.52
C LEU A 399 -17.01 1.42 3.70
N GLN A 400 -17.91 2.29 4.18
CA GLN A 400 -18.33 3.50 3.45
C GLN A 400 -17.45 4.72 3.70
N GLN A 401 -16.68 4.74 4.77
CA GLN A 401 -15.97 5.91 5.24
C GLN A 401 -15.02 6.51 4.20
N THR A 402 -14.18 5.68 3.60
CA THR A 402 -13.19 6.07 2.60
C THR A 402 -12.85 4.89 1.70
N ILE A 403 -12.13 5.13 0.61
CA ILE A 403 -11.44 4.08 -0.13
C ILE A 403 -10.10 3.84 0.55
N TYR A 404 -9.94 2.64 1.10
CA TYR A 404 -8.73 2.27 1.83
C TYR A 404 -7.54 2.02 0.89
N PRO A 405 -6.31 2.28 1.34
CA PRO A 405 -5.10 1.91 0.62
C PRO A 405 -5.03 0.40 0.34
N ASN A 406 -4.41 0.03 -0.78
CA ASN A 406 -4.26 -1.37 -1.19
C ASN A 406 -3.52 -2.23 -0.15
N ASP A 407 -2.57 -1.66 0.61
CA ASP A 407 -1.87 -2.36 1.68
C ASP A 407 -2.86 -2.86 2.75
N ILE A 408 -3.77 -1.98 3.19
CA ILE A 408 -4.80 -2.32 4.17
C ILE A 408 -5.77 -3.35 3.59
N LEU A 409 -6.27 -3.14 2.36
CA LEU A 409 -7.19 -4.07 1.71
C LEU A 409 -6.54 -5.43 1.41
N GLY A 410 -5.22 -5.44 1.18
CA GLY A 410 -4.43 -6.66 1.08
C GLY A 410 -4.44 -7.46 2.39
N PHE A 411 -4.21 -6.80 3.51
CA PHE A 411 -4.30 -7.45 4.83
C PHE A 411 -5.73 -7.93 5.14
N VAL A 412 -6.75 -7.14 4.81
CA VAL A 412 -8.15 -7.61 4.95
C VAL A 412 -8.38 -8.88 4.15
N SER A 413 -7.92 -8.89 2.90
CA SER A 413 -8.03 -10.04 2.01
C SER A 413 -7.31 -11.29 2.57
N ASP A 414 -6.10 -11.12 3.14
CA ASP A 414 -5.34 -12.20 3.78
C ASP A 414 -6.07 -12.76 5.01
N ILE A 415 -6.61 -11.88 5.86
CA ILE A 415 -7.34 -12.27 7.07
C ILE A 415 -8.63 -13.00 6.73
N LEU A 416 -9.37 -12.52 5.73
CA LEU A 416 -10.60 -13.17 5.22
C LEU A 416 -10.31 -14.42 4.38
N ARG A 417 -9.05 -14.70 4.02
CA ARG A 417 -8.62 -15.80 3.16
C ARG A 417 -9.34 -15.81 1.80
N GLU A 418 -9.49 -14.63 1.19
CA GLU A 418 -10.11 -14.48 -0.14
C GLU A 418 -9.45 -15.33 -1.22
N GLU A 419 -8.17 -15.70 -1.05
CA GLU A 419 -7.47 -16.66 -1.92
C GLU A 419 -8.17 -18.00 -2.04
N ASN A 420 -8.91 -18.43 -1.00
CA ASN A 420 -9.65 -19.70 -1.01
C ASN A 420 -10.86 -19.67 -1.96
N ALA A 421 -11.37 -18.48 -2.27
CA ALA A 421 -12.43 -18.30 -3.26
C ALA A 421 -11.89 -18.24 -4.71
N ARG A 422 -10.57 -18.25 -4.89
CA ARG A 422 -9.92 -18.13 -6.19
C ARG A 422 -9.99 -19.47 -6.94
N PRO A 423 -10.47 -19.50 -8.19
CA PRO A 423 -10.30 -20.66 -9.05
C PRO A 423 -8.82 -20.95 -9.32
N VAL A 424 -8.42 -22.20 -9.30
CA VAL A 424 -7.05 -22.65 -9.55
C VAL A 424 -6.98 -23.37 -10.89
N ARG A 425 -6.04 -22.99 -11.75
CA ARG A 425 -5.78 -23.68 -13.00
C ARG A 425 -5.01 -24.98 -12.73
N THR A 426 -5.55 -26.09 -13.17
CA THR A 426 -4.92 -27.41 -13.14
C THR A 426 -4.62 -27.90 -14.56
N GLU A 427 -3.94 -29.02 -14.71
CA GLU A 427 -3.71 -29.65 -16.03
C GLU A 427 -5.01 -30.01 -16.74
N ASP A 428 -6.05 -30.35 -15.97
CA ASP A 428 -7.40 -30.70 -16.47
C ASP A 428 -8.34 -29.50 -16.66
N GLY A 429 -7.86 -28.26 -16.43
CA GLY A 429 -8.64 -27.03 -16.52
C GLY A 429 -8.69 -26.24 -15.21
N TRP A 430 -9.82 -25.55 -14.95
CA TRP A 430 -10.00 -24.75 -13.74
C TRP A 430 -10.67 -25.55 -12.64
N ASN A 431 -10.06 -25.59 -11.45
CA ASN A 431 -10.62 -26.17 -10.25
C ASN A 431 -11.11 -25.06 -9.31
N PHE A 432 -12.34 -25.23 -8.80
CA PHE A 432 -12.95 -24.29 -7.85
C PHE A 432 -12.87 -24.88 -6.46
N PRO A 433 -12.26 -24.18 -5.50
CA PRO A 433 -12.18 -24.64 -4.12
C PRO A 433 -13.57 -24.97 -3.58
N GLY A 434 -13.70 -26.14 -2.97
CA GLY A 434 -14.91 -26.54 -2.25
C GLY A 434 -15.99 -27.27 -3.03
N LYS A 435 -15.85 -27.54 -4.37
CA LYS A 435 -16.90 -28.25 -5.14
C LYS A 435 -16.40 -29.32 -6.10
N THR A 436 -17.02 -30.49 -5.98
CA THR A 436 -16.89 -31.62 -6.91
C THR A 436 -17.83 -31.53 -8.12
N THR A 437 -18.73 -30.57 -8.15
CA THR A 437 -19.72 -30.35 -9.22
C THR A 437 -19.72 -28.88 -9.66
N ILE A 438 -20.02 -28.66 -10.94
CA ILE A 438 -20.04 -27.34 -11.64
C ILE A 438 -21.23 -26.47 -11.15
N SER A 439 -21.31 -26.19 -9.88
CA SER A 439 -22.16 -25.15 -9.33
C SER A 439 -21.29 -23.94 -8.99
N ALA A 440 -21.84 -22.73 -9.09
CA ALA A 440 -21.12 -21.51 -8.71
C ALA A 440 -20.45 -21.69 -7.34
N PRO A 441 -19.19 -21.21 -7.17
CA PRO A 441 -18.51 -21.28 -5.88
C PRO A 441 -19.35 -20.59 -4.80
N GLU A 442 -19.19 -21.00 -3.54
CA GLU A 442 -19.79 -20.25 -2.44
C GLU A 442 -19.27 -18.82 -2.48
N LYS A 443 -20.21 -17.87 -2.33
CA LYS A 443 -19.84 -16.45 -2.31
C LYS A 443 -18.95 -16.19 -1.10
N SER A 444 -17.85 -15.49 -1.32
CA SER A 444 -17.03 -14.99 -0.23
C SER A 444 -17.78 -13.94 0.60
N VAL A 445 -17.26 -13.60 1.78
CA VAL A 445 -17.83 -12.55 2.62
C VAL A 445 -17.91 -11.23 1.85
N ALA A 446 -16.87 -10.88 1.09
CA ALA A 446 -16.87 -9.68 0.27
C ALA A 446 -17.95 -9.69 -0.81
N GLU A 447 -18.20 -10.82 -1.50
CA GLU A 447 -19.28 -10.95 -2.47
C GLU A 447 -20.67 -10.89 -1.85
N GLN A 448 -20.85 -11.48 -0.67
CA GLN A 448 -22.10 -11.40 0.07
C GLN A 448 -22.43 -9.96 0.42
N LEU A 449 -21.48 -9.23 0.99
CA LEU A 449 -21.61 -7.82 1.30
C LEU A 449 -21.85 -6.98 0.03
N LEU A 450 -21.10 -7.21 -1.05
CA LEU A 450 -21.22 -6.47 -2.30
C LEU A 450 -22.66 -6.51 -2.85
N SER A 451 -23.35 -7.63 -2.70
CA SER A 451 -24.74 -7.76 -3.16
C SER A 451 -25.71 -6.81 -2.47
N LEU A 452 -25.41 -6.32 -1.28
CA LEU A 452 -26.25 -5.38 -0.52
C LEU A 452 -26.18 -3.95 -1.08
N TRP A 453 -25.07 -3.58 -1.72
CA TRP A 453 -24.89 -2.23 -2.27
C TRP A 453 -25.49 -2.04 -3.67
N ARG A 454 -26.06 -3.08 -4.30
CA ARG A 454 -26.65 -3.00 -5.66
C ARG A 454 -27.71 -1.93 -5.81
N THR A 455 -28.51 -1.73 -4.77
CA THR A 455 -29.60 -0.73 -4.78
C THR A 455 -29.24 0.58 -4.10
N LYS A 456 -28.05 0.67 -3.52
CA LYS A 456 -27.59 1.88 -2.82
C LYS A 456 -26.88 2.81 -3.79
N ASN A 457 -27.18 4.10 -3.70
CA ASN A 457 -26.61 5.16 -4.54
C ASN A 457 -25.84 6.16 -3.68
N GLY A 458 -24.90 6.87 -4.31
CA GLY A 458 -24.14 7.94 -3.69
C GLY A 458 -22.69 7.59 -3.38
N ASP A 459 -21.92 8.60 -2.98
CA ASP A 459 -20.46 8.49 -2.83
C ASP A 459 -20.02 7.47 -1.77
N LEU A 460 -20.77 7.35 -0.69
CA LEU A 460 -20.47 6.38 0.38
C LEU A 460 -20.65 4.94 -0.11
N ALA A 461 -21.71 4.66 -0.87
CA ALA A 461 -21.92 3.35 -1.49
C ALA A 461 -20.79 3.02 -2.48
N GLN A 462 -20.34 3.99 -3.27
CA GLN A 462 -19.21 3.80 -4.17
C GLN A 462 -17.90 3.45 -3.42
N ASN A 463 -17.66 4.04 -2.25
CA ASN A 463 -16.48 3.70 -1.43
C ASN A 463 -16.56 2.24 -0.95
N ALA A 464 -17.72 1.81 -0.44
CA ALA A 464 -17.92 0.43 0.00
C ALA A 464 -17.73 -0.57 -1.16
N ILE A 465 -18.33 -0.30 -2.32
CA ILE A 465 -18.20 -1.14 -3.52
C ILE A 465 -16.72 -1.23 -3.94
N ALA A 466 -16.01 -0.10 -4.00
CA ALA A 466 -14.60 -0.08 -4.38
C ALA A 466 -13.72 -0.88 -3.40
N ASN A 467 -13.96 -0.75 -2.09
CA ASN A 467 -13.23 -1.50 -1.07
C ASN A 467 -13.46 -3.02 -1.22
N LEU A 468 -14.72 -3.45 -1.35
CA LEU A 468 -15.07 -4.87 -1.48
C LEU A 468 -14.47 -5.49 -2.75
N ILE A 469 -14.57 -4.80 -3.88
CA ILE A 469 -13.99 -5.27 -5.15
C ILE A 469 -12.47 -5.35 -5.06
N ASN A 470 -11.81 -4.36 -4.44
CA ASN A 470 -10.36 -4.40 -4.28
C ASN A 470 -9.91 -5.53 -3.35
N ILE A 471 -10.63 -5.82 -2.26
CA ILE A 471 -10.36 -6.98 -1.40
C ILE A 471 -10.39 -8.27 -2.24
N MET A 472 -11.45 -8.48 -3.03
CA MET A 472 -11.59 -9.64 -3.91
C MET A 472 -10.49 -9.69 -4.97
N LYS A 473 -10.22 -8.55 -5.63
CA LYS A 473 -9.19 -8.42 -6.66
C LYS A 473 -7.81 -8.81 -6.14
N ILE A 474 -7.42 -8.29 -4.98
CA ILE A 474 -6.10 -8.57 -4.38
C ILE A 474 -5.99 -10.05 -4.02
N GLY A 475 -6.93 -10.60 -3.25
CA GLY A 475 -6.88 -12.00 -2.80
C GLY A 475 -6.95 -13.00 -3.95
N ARG A 476 -7.74 -12.70 -4.95
CA ARG A 476 -7.89 -13.56 -6.13
C ARG A 476 -6.89 -13.27 -7.25
N LYS A 477 -5.89 -12.39 -6.99
CA LYS A 477 -4.85 -11.99 -7.96
C LYS A 477 -5.46 -11.53 -9.30
N GLY A 478 -6.52 -10.72 -9.23
CA GLY A 478 -7.23 -10.19 -10.37
C GLY A 478 -8.25 -11.13 -11.01
N LEU A 479 -8.40 -12.39 -10.57
CA LEU A 479 -9.35 -13.31 -11.16
C LEU A 479 -10.75 -13.10 -10.55
N LEU A 480 -11.57 -12.33 -11.24
CA LEU A 480 -12.94 -11.96 -10.84
C LEU A 480 -14.02 -12.65 -11.70
N ALA A 481 -13.67 -13.71 -12.43
CA ALA A 481 -14.64 -14.52 -13.15
C ALA A 481 -15.73 -15.08 -12.21
N TRP A 482 -16.95 -15.23 -12.70
CA TRP A 482 -18.18 -15.60 -11.96
C TRP A 482 -18.70 -14.57 -10.95
N CYS A 483 -18.07 -13.43 -10.81
CA CYS A 483 -18.61 -12.39 -9.96
C CYS A 483 -19.81 -11.72 -10.63
N ASP A 484 -20.77 -11.33 -9.81
CA ASP A 484 -21.95 -10.59 -10.27
C ASP A 484 -21.83 -9.12 -9.84
N PHE A 485 -21.49 -8.27 -10.79
CA PHE A 485 -21.37 -6.82 -10.64
C PHE A 485 -22.60 -6.07 -11.17
N SER A 486 -23.69 -6.78 -11.49
CA SER A 486 -24.91 -6.18 -12.00
C SER A 486 -25.49 -5.17 -11.03
N ASP A 487 -26.03 -4.07 -11.56
CA ASP A 487 -26.65 -2.97 -10.82
C ASP A 487 -25.69 -2.21 -9.86
N LEU A 488 -24.37 -2.41 -9.95
CA LEU A 488 -23.40 -1.72 -9.10
C LEU A 488 -22.87 -0.44 -9.75
N ASP A 489 -22.56 0.55 -8.92
CA ASP A 489 -21.85 1.77 -9.32
C ASP A 489 -20.33 1.56 -9.18
N LEU A 490 -19.67 1.26 -10.29
CA LEU A 490 -18.24 0.91 -10.34
C LEU A 490 -17.32 2.11 -10.64
N ARG A 491 -17.83 3.34 -10.70
CA ARG A 491 -17.09 4.53 -11.15
C ARG A 491 -15.84 4.85 -10.32
N LYS A 492 -15.74 4.39 -9.08
CA LYS A 492 -14.53 4.53 -8.23
C LYS A 492 -13.65 3.27 -8.22
N CYS A 493 -14.00 2.24 -8.99
CA CYS A 493 -13.31 0.95 -8.95
C CYS A 493 -12.10 0.92 -9.89
N TRP A 494 -11.02 0.34 -9.41
CA TRP A 494 -9.80 0.07 -10.18
C TRP A 494 -9.79 -1.39 -10.63
N LEU A 495 -10.36 -1.65 -11.79
CA LEU A 495 -10.57 -2.98 -12.35
C LEU A 495 -9.44 -3.40 -13.32
N ASN A 496 -8.34 -2.68 -13.31
CA ASN A 496 -7.15 -2.98 -14.09
C ASN A 496 -6.54 -4.33 -13.67
N LYS A 497 -5.96 -5.03 -14.65
CA LYS A 497 -5.38 -6.37 -14.47
C LYS A 497 -6.38 -7.40 -13.91
N CYS A 498 -7.67 -7.22 -14.15
CA CYS A 498 -8.70 -8.17 -13.77
C CYS A 498 -9.09 -9.08 -14.94
N VAL A 499 -9.35 -10.34 -14.64
CA VAL A 499 -9.90 -11.33 -15.55
C VAL A 499 -11.34 -11.61 -15.18
N PHE A 500 -12.27 -11.24 -16.06
CA PHE A 500 -13.71 -11.34 -15.82
C PHE A 500 -14.37 -12.55 -16.47
N THR A 501 -13.62 -13.36 -17.19
CA THR A 501 -14.14 -14.58 -17.81
C THR A 501 -13.09 -15.65 -17.84
N VAL A 502 -13.50 -16.89 -17.69
CA VAL A 502 -12.65 -18.07 -17.84
C VAL A 502 -13.33 -19.08 -18.74
N TRP A 503 -12.51 -19.77 -19.56
CA TRP A 503 -12.95 -20.88 -20.35
C TRP A 503 -12.72 -22.19 -19.59
N TYR A 504 -13.77 -23.01 -19.45
CA TYR A 504 -13.68 -24.29 -18.78
C TYR A 504 -14.64 -25.31 -19.40
N ARG A 505 -14.17 -26.50 -19.78
CA ARG A 505 -14.97 -27.60 -20.33
C ARG A 505 -15.96 -27.13 -21.42
N ASP A 506 -15.44 -26.45 -22.44
CA ASP A 506 -16.21 -25.95 -23.58
C ASP A 506 -17.31 -24.91 -23.27
N ALA A 507 -17.21 -24.24 -22.12
CA ALA A 507 -18.09 -23.14 -21.77
C ALA A 507 -17.31 -21.92 -21.22
N TYR A 508 -17.84 -20.73 -21.52
CA TYR A 508 -17.39 -19.48 -20.91
C TYR A 508 -18.15 -19.22 -19.62
N TYR A 509 -17.43 -18.74 -18.63
CA TYR A 509 -17.98 -18.34 -17.34
C TYR A 509 -17.64 -16.87 -17.08
N PRO A 510 -18.42 -15.94 -17.65
CA PRO A 510 -18.16 -14.51 -17.49
C PRO A 510 -18.64 -14.00 -16.14
N SER A 511 -18.09 -12.88 -15.73
CA SER A 511 -18.73 -12.02 -14.74
C SER A 511 -19.92 -11.29 -15.37
N LEU A 512 -20.90 -10.95 -14.55
CA LEU A 512 -22.10 -10.24 -14.98
C LEU A 512 -21.94 -8.74 -14.70
N PHE A 513 -22.28 -7.90 -15.66
CA PHE A 513 -22.25 -6.44 -15.57
C PHE A 513 -23.57 -5.79 -16.02
N ASP A 514 -24.67 -6.54 -15.96
CA ASP A 514 -25.96 -6.02 -16.41
C ASP A 514 -26.33 -4.75 -15.63
N ARG A 515 -26.55 -3.64 -16.36
CA ARG A 515 -26.85 -2.32 -15.78
C ARG A 515 -25.80 -1.78 -14.79
N ALA A 516 -24.56 -2.30 -14.79
CA ALA A 516 -23.49 -1.74 -14.01
C ALA A 516 -23.07 -0.37 -14.55
N TRP A 517 -22.79 0.56 -13.65
CA TRP A 517 -22.34 1.89 -14.03
C TRP A 517 -20.80 1.97 -14.05
N ILE A 518 -20.20 1.98 -15.25
CA ILE A 518 -18.75 1.79 -15.46
C ILE A 518 -18.03 2.97 -16.12
N ASP A 519 -18.72 4.09 -16.38
CA ASP A 519 -18.20 5.24 -17.17
C ASP A 519 -16.98 5.90 -16.56
N ARG A 520 -16.41 5.58 -15.54
CA ARG A 520 -15.15 6.08 -14.94
C ARG A 520 -14.39 4.99 -14.20
N ALA A 521 -14.78 3.73 -14.39
CA ALA A 521 -14.05 2.62 -13.82
C ALA A 521 -12.71 2.45 -14.57
N ASN A 522 -11.64 2.26 -13.84
CA ASN A 522 -10.33 2.02 -14.44
C ASN A 522 -10.12 0.52 -14.66
N PHE A 523 -10.14 0.11 -15.92
CA PHE A 523 -9.93 -1.29 -16.30
C PHE A 523 -8.47 -1.61 -16.67
N LEU A 524 -7.62 -0.61 -16.94
CA LEU A 524 -6.28 -0.81 -17.48
C LEU A 524 -5.23 0.02 -16.72
N THR A 525 -4.09 -0.57 -16.36
CA THR A 525 -2.99 0.13 -15.65
C THR A 525 -2.20 1.07 -16.53
N ASP A 526 -1.96 0.64 -17.79
CA ASP A 526 -1.31 1.44 -18.82
C ASP A 526 -2.39 2.00 -19.74
N GLY A 527 -3.52 2.34 -19.13
CA GLY A 527 -4.73 2.76 -19.80
C GLY A 527 -4.53 4.00 -20.64
N HIS A 528 -5.57 4.32 -21.37
CA HIS A 528 -5.63 5.56 -22.11
C HIS A 528 -5.59 6.76 -21.17
N GLU A 529 -4.88 7.81 -21.57
CA GLU A 529 -4.86 9.09 -20.87
C GLU A 529 -6.11 9.93 -21.16
N ALA A 530 -6.83 9.58 -22.24
CA ALA A 530 -8.09 10.18 -22.66
C ALA A 530 -9.25 9.17 -22.53
N PRO A 531 -10.52 9.62 -22.51
CA PRO A 531 -11.68 8.74 -22.48
C PRO A 531 -11.68 7.75 -23.67
N ILE A 532 -12.00 6.47 -23.37
CA ILE A 532 -12.14 5.45 -24.41
C ILE A 532 -13.41 5.72 -25.19
N SER A 533 -13.28 5.82 -26.50
CA SER A 533 -14.36 6.12 -27.46
C SER A 533 -14.76 4.92 -28.33
N ALA A 534 -13.89 3.93 -28.49
CA ALA A 534 -14.14 2.75 -29.32
C ALA A 534 -13.54 1.48 -28.71
N VAL A 535 -14.19 0.33 -28.94
CA VAL A 535 -13.73 -0.98 -28.46
C VAL A 535 -14.05 -2.04 -29.50
N ALA A 536 -13.08 -2.92 -29.78
CA ALA A 536 -13.25 -4.14 -30.57
C ALA A 536 -12.56 -5.32 -29.89
N ALA A 537 -12.94 -6.54 -30.22
CA ALA A 537 -12.29 -7.75 -29.73
C ALA A 537 -12.20 -8.81 -30.82
N ASP A 538 -11.16 -9.63 -30.78
CA ASP A 538 -11.01 -10.78 -31.65
C ASP A 538 -11.42 -12.10 -30.97
N SER A 539 -11.40 -13.19 -31.75
CA SER A 539 -11.65 -14.54 -31.24
C SER A 539 -10.46 -15.16 -30.49
N TYR A 540 -9.31 -14.47 -30.45
CA TYR A 540 -8.06 -14.94 -29.85
C TYR A 540 -7.80 -14.30 -28.47
N ALA A 541 -8.83 -13.72 -27.87
CA ALA A 541 -8.76 -13.06 -26.56
C ALA A 541 -7.89 -11.77 -26.57
N HIS A 542 -7.87 -11.01 -27.66
CA HIS A 542 -7.33 -9.66 -27.68
C HIS A 542 -8.48 -8.63 -27.64
N VAL A 543 -8.24 -7.56 -26.92
CA VAL A 543 -9.13 -6.39 -26.84
C VAL A 543 -8.41 -5.18 -27.40
N PHE A 544 -9.08 -4.48 -28.29
CA PHE A 544 -8.61 -3.27 -28.97
C PHE A 544 -9.43 -2.10 -28.43
N THR A 545 -8.77 -1.09 -27.91
CA THR A 545 -9.43 0.09 -27.35
C THR A 545 -8.88 1.35 -28.01
N GLY A 546 -9.76 2.26 -28.43
CA GLY A 546 -9.40 3.55 -29.01
C GLY A 546 -9.89 4.69 -28.12
N ASP A 547 -9.15 5.80 -28.04
CA ASP A 547 -9.49 6.95 -27.19
C ASP A 547 -9.70 8.26 -27.95
N GLU A 548 -10.18 9.28 -27.22
CA GLU A 548 -10.41 10.61 -27.76
C GLU A 548 -9.11 11.36 -28.16
N ALA A 549 -7.94 10.91 -27.69
CA ALA A 549 -6.63 11.42 -28.12
C ALA A 549 -6.07 10.73 -29.37
N GLY A 550 -6.79 9.73 -29.93
CA GLY A 550 -6.42 9.03 -31.14
C GLY A 550 -5.47 7.86 -30.92
N VAL A 551 -5.29 7.42 -29.69
CA VAL A 551 -4.46 6.27 -29.34
C VAL A 551 -5.30 5.00 -29.37
N VAL A 552 -4.78 3.95 -30.02
CA VAL A 552 -5.35 2.60 -29.97
C VAL A 552 -4.40 1.71 -29.17
N LYS A 553 -4.92 0.97 -28.22
CA LYS A 553 -4.16 -0.01 -27.44
C LYS A 553 -4.69 -1.42 -27.65
N ILE A 554 -3.77 -2.36 -27.76
CA ILE A 554 -4.07 -3.79 -27.94
C ILE A 554 -3.71 -4.50 -26.64
N TYR A 555 -4.67 -5.20 -26.05
CA TYR A 555 -4.50 -5.94 -24.80
C TYR A 555 -4.77 -7.43 -25.02
N SER A 556 -3.87 -8.29 -24.53
CA SER A 556 -4.08 -9.74 -24.50
C SER A 556 -4.72 -10.16 -23.17
N LEU A 557 -5.92 -10.73 -23.23
CA LEU A 557 -6.57 -11.33 -22.08
C LEU A 557 -5.86 -12.60 -21.61
N ALA A 558 -5.20 -13.32 -22.54
CA ALA A 558 -4.47 -14.55 -22.22
C ALA A 558 -3.17 -14.25 -21.46
N GLU A 559 -2.42 -13.24 -21.90
CA GLU A 559 -1.14 -12.84 -21.30
C GLU A 559 -1.33 -11.79 -20.18
N GLN A 560 -2.54 -11.23 -20.05
CA GLN A 560 -2.87 -10.15 -19.11
C GLN A 560 -1.95 -8.92 -19.26
N SER A 561 -1.54 -8.61 -20.48
CA SER A 561 -0.59 -7.55 -20.80
C SER A 561 -0.98 -6.79 -22.06
N TYR A 562 -0.48 -5.55 -22.15
CA TYR A 562 -0.52 -4.81 -23.40
C TYR A 562 0.45 -5.41 -24.41
N LEU A 563 -0.03 -5.62 -25.65
CA LEU A 563 0.77 -6.11 -26.75
C LEU A 563 1.35 -4.97 -27.56
N ASP A 564 0.56 -3.90 -27.79
CA ASP A 564 0.96 -2.80 -28.64
C ASP A 564 0.16 -1.52 -28.38
N THR A 565 0.73 -0.39 -28.80
CA THR A 565 0.09 0.93 -28.78
C THR A 565 0.25 1.57 -30.17
N ILE A 566 -0.85 1.97 -30.78
CA ILE A 566 -0.90 2.52 -32.14
C ILE A 566 -1.44 3.95 -32.05
N GLN A 567 -0.72 4.92 -32.62
CA GLN A 567 -1.21 6.29 -32.76
C GLN A 567 -0.93 6.77 -34.19
N LEU A 568 -1.96 6.81 -35.01
CA LEU A 568 -1.87 7.25 -36.41
C LEU A 568 -2.28 8.69 -36.59
N GLN A 569 -3.20 9.18 -35.74
CA GLN A 569 -3.65 10.57 -35.68
C GLN A 569 -3.86 11.04 -34.23
N SER A 570 -4.00 12.34 -34.06
CA SER A 570 -4.30 12.97 -32.75
C SER A 570 -5.79 13.37 -32.62
N SER A 571 -6.66 12.91 -33.52
CA SER A 571 -8.11 13.10 -33.42
C SER A 571 -8.75 11.86 -32.81
N PRO A 572 -9.94 11.98 -32.19
CA PRO A 572 -10.63 10.88 -31.55
C PRO A 572 -10.78 9.65 -32.46
N VAL A 573 -10.54 8.48 -31.91
CA VAL A 573 -10.91 7.21 -32.54
C VAL A 573 -12.43 7.07 -32.46
N VAL A 574 -13.08 7.05 -33.62
CA VAL A 574 -14.55 7.00 -33.68
C VAL A 574 -15.05 5.56 -33.57
N ASP A 575 -14.36 4.62 -34.24
CA ASP A 575 -14.74 3.20 -34.24
C ASP A 575 -13.55 2.30 -34.56
N LEU A 576 -13.64 1.03 -34.15
CA LEU A 576 -12.67 -0.02 -34.37
C LEU A 576 -13.38 -1.27 -34.91
N ALA A 577 -12.82 -1.89 -35.95
CA ALA A 577 -13.35 -3.13 -36.47
C ALA A 577 -12.21 -4.08 -36.93
N LEU A 578 -12.39 -5.36 -36.65
CA LEU A 578 -11.45 -6.41 -37.06
C LEU A 578 -12.01 -7.20 -38.23
N ASP A 579 -11.13 -7.67 -39.11
CA ASP A 579 -11.49 -8.66 -40.11
C ASP A 579 -11.72 -10.03 -39.44
N ARG A 580 -12.25 -11.00 -40.22
CA ARG A 580 -12.56 -12.35 -39.69
C ARG A 580 -11.30 -13.13 -39.28
N SER A 581 -10.16 -12.81 -39.82
CA SER A 581 -8.90 -13.48 -39.44
C SER A 581 -8.28 -12.92 -38.17
N GLY A 582 -8.68 -11.71 -37.75
CA GLY A 582 -8.03 -10.98 -36.65
C GLY A 582 -6.67 -10.39 -37.02
N GLU A 583 -6.30 -10.38 -38.33
CA GLU A 583 -5.00 -9.87 -38.78
C GLU A 583 -5.03 -8.40 -39.18
N LEU A 584 -6.21 -7.89 -39.56
CA LEU A 584 -6.39 -6.51 -39.99
C LEU A 584 -7.34 -5.76 -39.04
N LEU A 585 -6.86 -4.65 -38.53
CA LEU A 585 -7.63 -3.70 -37.72
C LEU A 585 -7.98 -2.47 -38.55
N ALA A 586 -9.27 -2.21 -38.74
CA ALA A 586 -9.76 -0.94 -39.25
C ALA A 586 -9.91 0.06 -38.09
N ILE A 587 -9.24 1.21 -38.22
CA ILE A 587 -9.28 2.29 -37.24
C ILE A 587 -9.94 3.49 -37.92
N LEU A 588 -11.13 3.88 -37.47
CA LEU A 588 -11.88 5.01 -37.97
C LEU A 588 -11.58 6.24 -37.11
N TYR A 589 -11.04 7.28 -37.72
CA TYR A 589 -11.02 8.64 -37.25
C TYR A 589 -12.11 9.45 -37.95
N GLU A 590 -12.32 10.69 -37.56
CA GLU A 590 -13.45 11.52 -38.00
C GLU A 590 -13.67 11.51 -39.53
N ASN A 591 -12.61 11.52 -40.36
CA ASN A 591 -12.70 11.60 -41.82
C ASN A 591 -11.83 10.58 -42.56
N ILE A 592 -11.19 9.63 -41.87
CA ILE A 592 -10.25 8.69 -42.44
C ILE A 592 -10.32 7.34 -41.73
N VAL A 593 -10.27 6.28 -42.56
CA VAL A 593 -10.12 4.89 -42.04
C VAL A 593 -8.74 4.39 -42.38
N PHE A 594 -8.01 3.91 -41.40
CA PHE A 594 -6.76 3.19 -41.60
C PHE A 594 -6.99 1.69 -41.46
N CYS A 595 -6.50 0.90 -42.43
CA CYS A 595 -6.37 -0.54 -42.29
C CYS A 595 -4.96 -0.84 -41.80
N TYR A 596 -4.84 -1.30 -40.58
CA TYR A 596 -3.57 -1.60 -39.89
C TYR A 596 -3.38 -3.13 -39.82
N SER A 597 -2.23 -3.63 -40.24
CA SER A 597 -1.88 -5.03 -40.04
C SER A 597 -1.24 -5.23 -38.65
N ILE A 598 -1.86 -6.07 -37.86
CA ILE A 598 -1.40 -6.42 -36.51
C ILE A 598 -0.08 -7.19 -36.59
N THR A 599 0.05 -8.08 -37.59
CA THR A 599 1.24 -8.91 -37.77
C THR A 599 2.46 -8.11 -38.23
N THR A 600 2.29 -7.21 -39.19
CA THR A 600 3.41 -6.41 -39.74
C THR A 600 3.60 -5.09 -39.00
N LYS A 601 2.72 -4.76 -38.08
CA LYS A 601 2.69 -3.51 -37.32
C LYS A 601 2.76 -2.26 -38.20
N SER A 602 1.99 -2.25 -39.32
CA SER A 602 2.02 -1.17 -40.28
C SER A 602 0.67 -0.91 -40.94
N VAL A 603 0.49 0.32 -41.42
CA VAL A 603 -0.69 0.68 -42.21
C VAL A 603 -0.60 0.06 -43.60
N VAL A 604 -1.56 -0.78 -43.91
CA VAL A 604 -1.67 -1.44 -45.24
C VAL A 604 -2.38 -0.52 -46.23
N LYS A 605 -3.41 0.19 -45.79
CA LYS A 605 -4.22 1.06 -46.63
C LYS A 605 -4.95 2.11 -45.81
N SER A 606 -5.22 3.26 -46.45
CA SER A 606 -6.08 4.29 -45.85
C SER A 606 -7.16 4.73 -46.85
N TYR A 607 -8.32 5.10 -46.31
CA TYR A 607 -9.47 5.58 -47.08
C TYR A 607 -9.99 6.88 -46.44
N GLY A 608 -10.11 7.94 -47.23
CA GLY A 608 -10.57 9.25 -46.78
C GLY A 608 -9.69 10.39 -47.26
N ASN A 609 -10.05 11.63 -46.98
CA ASN A 609 -9.27 12.81 -47.36
C ASN A 609 -8.17 13.07 -46.34
N ASP A 610 -6.97 12.66 -46.63
CA ASP A 610 -5.79 13.12 -45.89
C ASP A 610 -5.43 14.53 -46.37
N SER A 611 -5.73 15.53 -45.55
CA SER A 611 -5.38 16.92 -45.82
C SER A 611 -3.87 17.21 -45.78
N ARG A 612 -3.02 16.19 -45.56
CA ARG A 612 -1.55 16.29 -45.49
C ARG A 612 -0.84 15.84 -46.76
N SER A 613 -1.56 15.39 -47.80
CA SER A 613 -0.95 15.11 -49.11
C SER A 613 -1.07 16.32 -50.03
N LYS A 614 -0.29 17.37 -49.77
CA LYS A 614 0.18 18.32 -50.76
C LYS A 614 1.64 18.61 -50.55
#